data_3e108f5a2532168ca0a81f04add81135
#
_entry.id   3e108f5a2532168ca0a81f04add81135
#
_cell.length_a   1.000
_cell.length_b   1.000
_cell.length_c   1.000
_cell.angle_alpha   90.00
_cell.angle_beta   90.00
_cell.angle_gamma   90.00
#
_symmetry.space_group_name_H-M   'P 1'
#
loop_
_entity.id
_entity.type
_entity.pdbx_description
1 polymer ?
#
loop_
_entity_poly.entity_id
_entity_poly.type
_entity_poly.pdbx_seq_one_letter_code
_entity_poly.pdbx_strand_id
1 'polypeptide(L)'
;VYTVDVKADNEKQLLKMLTRKKRAGNVQLHEAMPYVFPAGGNEKLKSRPVVVGCGPAGLFCAYFLAEYGYQPVLLEQGAPVEERQKDVEEFWKTGVLKPDSNVQFGEGGAGTFSDGKLNTLIKDPVGRNRKVLEIFVENGAPKDILYVNKPHIGTDILRTVIRNMREKILVWGGEIHFHTQMTEVLFTENTRRIRGIVYEDLLKKEKEEIQTETLVLAPGHSARETFAMLFEKKVPM
;
A
#
# COMPACT_ATOMS: atom_id res chain seq x y z
N VAL A 1 12.71 22.81 16.69
CA VAL A 1 13.15 23.45 15.43
C VAL A 1 12.05 23.19 14.41
N TYR A 2 11.59 24.26 13.76
CA TYR A 2 10.57 24.18 12.72
C TYR A 2 11.18 24.58 11.38
N THR A 3 10.78 23.90 10.31
CA THR A 3 10.96 24.37 8.94
C THR A 3 9.62 24.93 8.47
N VAL A 4 9.62 26.12 7.93
CA VAL A 4 8.39 26.82 7.50
C VAL A 4 8.57 27.28 6.06
N ASP A 5 7.62 26.91 5.20
CA ASP A 5 7.55 27.43 3.84
C ASP A 5 6.88 28.80 3.87
N VAL A 6 7.54 29.79 3.31
CA VAL A 6 7.06 31.15 3.24
C VAL A 6 7.03 31.59 1.77
N LYS A 7 5.86 32.03 1.33
CA LYS A 7 5.73 32.66 0.01
C LYS A 7 6.06 34.13 0.12
N ALA A 8 6.97 34.60 -0.72
CA ALA A 8 7.36 36.00 -0.77
C ALA A 8 7.40 36.52 -2.22
N ASP A 9 7.13 37.80 -2.39
CA ASP A 9 7.32 38.43 -3.69
C ASP A 9 8.83 38.51 -4.00
N ASN A 10 9.20 38.19 -5.23
CA ASN A 10 10.60 38.23 -5.70
C ASN A 10 11.59 37.36 -4.89
N GLU A 11 11.19 36.11 -4.57
CA GLU A 11 11.95 35.16 -3.74
C GLU A 11 13.44 35.06 -4.08
N LYS A 12 13.77 35.01 -5.39
CA LYS A 12 15.18 34.94 -5.86
C LYS A 12 15.98 36.20 -5.49
N GLN A 13 15.37 37.37 -5.54
CA GLN A 13 16.03 38.63 -5.14
C GLN A 13 16.18 38.69 -3.63
N LEU A 14 15.15 38.30 -2.90
CA LEU A 14 15.16 38.23 -1.44
C LEU A 14 16.29 37.31 -0.95
N LEU A 15 16.41 36.12 -1.52
CA LEU A 15 17.48 35.17 -1.17
C LEU A 15 18.87 35.75 -1.45
N LYS A 16 19.08 36.39 -2.61
CA LYS A 16 20.35 37.08 -2.90
C LYS A 16 20.66 38.18 -1.89
N MET A 17 19.66 38.96 -1.49
CA MET A 17 19.83 40.03 -0.47
C MET A 17 20.20 39.43 0.90
N LEU A 18 19.53 38.37 1.34
CA LEU A 18 19.78 37.68 2.60
C LEU A 18 21.21 37.08 2.61
N THR A 19 21.61 36.47 1.51
CA THR A 19 22.97 35.91 1.35
C THR A 19 24.04 36.99 1.45
N ARG A 20 23.85 38.12 0.76
CA ARG A 20 24.80 39.27 0.86
C ARG A 20 24.91 39.85 2.25
N LYS A 21 23.79 39.88 2.99
CA LYS A 21 23.78 40.38 4.38
C LYS A 21 24.21 39.32 5.40
N LYS A 22 24.67 38.14 4.99
CA LYS A 22 25.01 37.00 5.86
C LYS A 22 23.85 36.61 6.79
N ARG A 23 22.60 36.86 6.37
CA ARG A 23 21.37 36.54 7.13
C ARG A 23 20.57 35.41 6.49
N ALA A 24 21.10 34.75 5.45
CA ALA A 24 20.43 33.66 4.80
C ALA A 24 20.27 32.44 5.74
N GLY A 25 21.23 32.23 6.67
CA GLY A 25 21.13 31.15 7.64
C GLY A 25 20.70 29.83 6.97
N ASN A 26 19.55 29.30 7.39
CA ASN A 26 18.95 28.09 6.86
C ASN A 26 17.84 28.40 5.82
N VAL A 27 17.86 29.56 5.18
CA VAL A 27 16.89 29.95 4.15
C VAL A 27 17.34 29.45 2.80
N GLN A 28 16.46 28.70 2.13
CA GLN A 28 16.69 28.20 0.77
C GLN A 28 15.40 28.29 -0.05
N LEU A 29 15.50 28.29 -1.36
CA LEU A 29 14.35 28.12 -2.20
C LEU A 29 13.83 26.70 -2.05
N HIS A 30 12.53 26.59 -1.84
CA HIS A 30 11.84 25.31 -1.80
C HIS A 30 11.10 25.11 -3.11
N GLU A 31 11.48 24.09 -3.85
CA GLU A 31 10.73 23.65 -5.02
C GLU A 31 9.92 22.42 -4.60
N ALA A 32 8.60 22.56 -4.59
CA ALA A 32 7.72 21.42 -4.37
C ALA A 32 7.90 20.43 -5.53
N MET A 33 8.27 19.21 -5.20
CA MET A 33 8.34 18.10 -6.16
C MET A 33 7.17 17.14 -5.87
N PRO A 34 5.97 17.42 -6.43
CA PRO A 34 4.84 16.52 -6.28
C PRO A 34 5.16 15.20 -7.00
N TYR A 35 4.77 14.09 -6.39
CA TYR A 35 4.83 12.81 -7.06
C TYR A 35 3.87 12.83 -8.27
N VAL A 36 4.41 12.48 -9.42
CA VAL A 36 3.63 12.31 -10.66
C VAL A 36 3.56 10.81 -10.94
N PHE A 37 2.34 10.27 -10.99
CA PHE A 37 2.14 8.88 -11.37
C PHE A 37 2.60 8.70 -12.83
N PRO A 38 3.31 7.61 -13.15
CA PRO A 38 3.73 7.34 -14.52
C PRO A 38 2.54 7.34 -15.49
N ALA A 39 2.72 7.90 -16.65
CA ALA A 39 1.69 7.85 -17.68
C ALA A 39 1.36 6.39 -18.03
N GLY A 40 0.08 6.12 -18.29
CA GLY A 40 -0.36 4.80 -18.72
C GLY A 40 0.31 4.41 -20.05
N GLY A 41 0.54 3.10 -20.23
CA GLY A 41 0.98 2.56 -21.51
C GLY A 41 -0.10 2.63 -22.58
N ASN A 42 0.28 2.38 -23.83
CA ASN A 42 -0.64 2.37 -24.98
C ASN A 42 -1.33 1.00 -25.16
N GLU A 43 -0.87 -0.03 -24.48
CA GLU A 43 -1.43 -1.37 -24.57
C GLU A 43 -2.61 -1.52 -23.60
N LYS A 44 -3.73 -2.02 -24.11
CA LYS A 44 -4.87 -2.38 -23.27
C LYS A 44 -4.60 -3.73 -22.60
N LEU A 45 -4.80 -3.79 -21.29
CA LEU A 45 -4.84 -5.06 -20.59
C LEU A 45 -6.02 -5.89 -21.09
N LYS A 46 -5.78 -7.17 -21.36
CA LYS A 46 -6.83 -8.11 -21.79
C LYS A 46 -7.64 -8.65 -20.61
N SER A 47 -7.06 -8.58 -19.43
CA SER A 47 -7.64 -9.04 -18.17
C SER A 47 -7.33 -8.05 -17.05
N ARG A 48 -8.09 -8.14 -15.98
CA ARG A 48 -7.86 -7.32 -14.78
C ARG A 48 -6.55 -7.73 -14.11
N PRO A 49 -5.73 -6.77 -13.65
CA PRO A 49 -4.55 -7.09 -12.87
C PRO A 49 -4.97 -7.69 -11.52
N VAL A 50 -4.24 -8.72 -11.09
CA VAL A 50 -4.43 -9.34 -9.79
C VAL A 50 -3.31 -8.89 -8.85
N VAL A 51 -3.67 -8.48 -7.64
CA VAL A 51 -2.75 -8.11 -6.57
C VAL A 51 -2.92 -9.07 -5.42
N VAL A 52 -1.84 -9.68 -4.95
CA VAL A 52 -1.86 -10.65 -3.84
C VAL A 52 -1.24 -10.05 -2.60
N GLY A 53 -2.04 -9.97 -1.54
CA GLY A 53 -1.72 -9.37 -0.25
C GLY A 53 -2.22 -7.94 -0.11
N CYS A 54 -3.00 -7.67 0.95
CA CYS A 54 -3.56 -6.36 1.29
C CYS A 54 -2.74 -5.64 2.38
N GLY A 55 -1.44 -5.91 2.46
CA GLY A 55 -0.50 -5.12 3.23
C GLY A 55 -0.25 -3.75 2.57
N PRO A 56 0.64 -2.90 3.13
CA PRO A 56 0.88 -1.56 2.59
C PRO A 56 1.20 -1.55 1.10
N ALA A 57 2.04 -2.46 0.62
CA ALA A 57 2.44 -2.51 -0.79
C ALA A 57 1.26 -2.86 -1.71
N GLY A 58 0.50 -3.91 -1.38
CA GLY A 58 -0.63 -4.34 -2.19
C GLY A 58 -1.80 -3.38 -2.15
N LEU A 59 -2.11 -2.82 -0.96
CA LEU A 59 -3.19 -1.84 -0.81
C LEU A 59 -2.93 -0.58 -1.63
N PHE A 60 -1.72 0.00 -1.57
CA PHE A 60 -1.36 1.15 -2.40
C PHE A 60 -1.30 0.81 -3.89
N CYS A 61 -0.81 -0.38 -4.25
CA CYS A 61 -0.83 -0.84 -5.64
C CYS A 61 -2.26 -0.91 -6.17
N ALA A 62 -3.18 -1.57 -5.44
CA ALA A 62 -4.58 -1.66 -5.84
C ALA A 62 -5.26 -0.28 -5.86
N TYR A 63 -4.95 0.60 -4.90
CA TYR A 63 -5.48 1.94 -4.84
C TYR A 63 -5.13 2.74 -6.11
N PHE A 64 -3.86 2.77 -6.50
CA PHE A 64 -3.45 3.46 -7.72
C PHE A 64 -3.99 2.80 -8.97
N LEU A 65 -3.96 1.46 -9.07
CA LEU A 65 -4.55 0.76 -10.22
C LEU A 65 -6.03 1.09 -10.38
N ALA A 66 -6.79 1.13 -9.29
CA ALA A 66 -8.21 1.47 -9.31
C ALA A 66 -8.43 2.95 -9.67
N GLU A 67 -7.68 3.89 -9.07
CA GLU A 67 -7.73 5.33 -9.37
C GLU A 67 -7.49 5.61 -10.86
N TYR A 68 -6.62 4.83 -11.51
CA TYR A 68 -6.30 4.96 -12.93
C TYR A 68 -7.14 4.05 -13.84
N GLY A 69 -8.21 3.44 -13.32
CA GLY A 69 -9.22 2.72 -14.11
C GLY A 69 -8.86 1.30 -14.51
N TYR A 70 -7.82 0.69 -13.91
CA TYR A 70 -7.42 -0.69 -14.23
C TYR A 70 -8.29 -1.75 -13.55
N GLN A 71 -9.15 -1.38 -12.62
CA GLN A 71 -10.09 -2.27 -11.94
C GLN A 71 -9.43 -3.53 -11.35
N PRO A 72 -8.44 -3.41 -10.45
CA PRO A 72 -7.69 -4.55 -9.92
C PRO A 72 -8.58 -5.51 -9.15
N VAL A 73 -8.14 -6.78 -9.08
CA VAL A 73 -8.64 -7.77 -8.12
C VAL A 73 -7.58 -7.96 -7.04
N LEU A 74 -7.89 -7.63 -5.80
CA LEU A 74 -7.00 -7.74 -4.65
C LEU A 74 -7.40 -8.96 -3.82
N LEU A 75 -6.46 -9.86 -3.56
CA LEU A 75 -6.65 -11.06 -2.74
C LEU A 75 -5.92 -10.89 -1.41
N GLU A 76 -6.60 -11.15 -0.30
CA GLU A 76 -6.04 -11.15 1.04
C GLU A 76 -6.46 -12.41 1.78
N GLN A 77 -5.48 -13.15 2.31
CA GLN A 77 -5.79 -14.38 3.04
C GLN A 77 -6.46 -14.12 4.39
N GLY A 78 -6.15 -12.99 5.02
CA GLY A 78 -6.74 -12.63 6.30
C GLY A 78 -8.05 -11.88 6.18
N ALA A 79 -8.54 -11.43 7.33
CA ALA A 79 -9.82 -10.75 7.47
C ALA A 79 -9.75 -9.25 7.10
N PRO A 80 -10.89 -8.62 6.78
CA PRO A 80 -11.00 -7.17 6.73
C PRO A 80 -10.68 -6.56 8.11
N VAL A 81 -10.26 -5.30 8.13
CA VAL A 81 -9.69 -4.66 9.34
C VAL A 81 -10.62 -4.70 10.55
N GLU A 82 -11.94 -4.66 10.35
CA GLU A 82 -12.94 -4.69 11.41
C GLU A 82 -13.05 -6.07 12.09
N GLU A 83 -12.93 -7.13 11.32
CA GLU A 83 -12.93 -8.50 11.83
C GLU A 83 -11.55 -8.84 12.41
N ARG A 84 -10.49 -8.51 11.68
CA ARG A 84 -9.12 -8.69 12.12
C ARG A 84 -8.82 -8.06 13.48
N GLN A 85 -9.43 -6.92 13.79
CA GLN A 85 -9.32 -6.31 15.11
C GLN A 85 -9.78 -7.29 16.22
N LYS A 86 -10.92 -7.95 16.01
CA LYS A 86 -11.44 -8.93 16.98
C LYS A 86 -10.51 -10.13 17.12
N ASP A 87 -9.96 -10.61 16.00
CA ASP A 87 -9.03 -11.74 16.00
C ASP A 87 -7.76 -11.44 16.78
N VAL A 88 -7.21 -10.22 16.61
CA VAL A 88 -6.01 -9.77 17.33
C VAL A 88 -6.31 -9.57 18.82
N GLU A 89 -7.45 -8.97 19.18
CA GLU A 89 -7.86 -8.77 20.57
C GLU A 89 -8.12 -10.12 21.27
N GLU A 90 -8.71 -11.08 20.57
CA GLU A 90 -8.92 -12.42 21.08
C GLU A 90 -7.58 -13.13 21.35
N PHE A 91 -6.65 -13.05 20.40
CA PHE A 91 -5.31 -13.59 20.58
C PHE A 91 -4.59 -13.00 21.80
N TRP A 92 -4.66 -11.69 21.98
CA TRP A 92 -4.03 -11.04 23.14
C TRP A 92 -4.67 -11.45 24.48
N LYS A 93 -5.96 -11.79 24.50
CA LYS A 93 -6.67 -12.24 25.70
C LYS A 93 -6.46 -13.72 26.01
N THR A 94 -6.41 -14.56 24.99
CA THR A 94 -6.49 -16.01 25.12
C THR A 94 -5.20 -16.74 24.79
N GLY A 95 -4.30 -16.11 24.03
CA GLY A 95 -3.12 -16.75 23.43
C GLY A 95 -3.44 -17.67 22.23
N VAL A 96 -4.69 -17.75 21.80
CA VAL A 96 -5.11 -18.59 20.67
C VAL A 96 -4.92 -17.84 19.37
N LEU A 97 -3.96 -18.28 18.57
CA LEU A 97 -3.63 -17.67 17.27
C LEU A 97 -4.54 -18.22 16.17
N LYS A 98 -5.14 -17.32 15.39
CA LYS A 98 -5.75 -17.65 14.09
C LYS A 98 -4.65 -17.59 13.01
N PRO A 99 -4.33 -18.71 12.31
CA PRO A 99 -3.23 -18.73 11.35
C PRO A 99 -3.41 -17.75 10.21
N ASP A 100 -4.64 -17.58 9.72
CA ASP A 100 -4.95 -16.82 8.51
C ASP A 100 -5.25 -15.33 8.79
N SER A 101 -5.65 -14.96 10.02
CA SER A 101 -5.99 -13.61 10.42
C SER A 101 -5.42 -13.25 11.79
N ASN A 102 -4.40 -12.39 11.82
CA ASN A 102 -3.66 -12.06 13.04
C ASN A 102 -2.87 -10.75 12.88
N VAL A 103 -1.85 -10.52 13.73
CA VAL A 103 -1.00 -9.31 13.62
C VAL A 103 -0.19 -9.25 12.32
N GLN A 104 0.09 -10.37 11.67
CA GLN A 104 0.88 -10.42 10.43
C GLN A 104 0.02 -10.42 9.17
N PHE A 105 -1.10 -11.16 9.19
CA PHE A 105 -1.99 -11.35 8.05
C PHE A 105 -3.32 -10.63 8.25
N GLY A 106 -3.84 -10.09 7.15
CA GLY A 106 -5.08 -9.35 7.09
C GLY A 106 -4.90 -7.93 6.56
N GLU A 107 -6.02 -7.28 6.30
CA GLU A 107 -6.09 -5.95 5.69
C GLU A 107 -5.20 -4.93 6.40
N GLY A 108 -4.41 -4.19 5.62
CA GLY A 108 -3.46 -3.17 6.08
C GLY A 108 -2.10 -3.72 6.54
N GLY A 109 -1.93 -5.05 6.62
CA GLY A 109 -0.68 -5.69 7.01
C GLY A 109 -0.30 -5.48 8.49
N ALA A 110 0.92 -5.86 8.86
CA ALA A 110 1.39 -5.83 10.24
C ALA A 110 1.43 -4.42 10.86
N GLY A 111 1.59 -3.39 10.05
CA GLY A 111 1.63 -1.99 10.51
C GLY A 111 0.33 -1.50 11.16
N THR A 112 -0.80 -2.08 10.81
CA THR A 112 -2.13 -1.67 11.30
C THR A 112 -2.31 -1.85 12.82
N PHE A 113 -1.59 -2.80 13.40
CA PHE A 113 -1.63 -3.11 14.84
C PHE A 113 -0.29 -2.83 15.53
N SER A 114 0.56 -2.00 14.94
CA SER A 114 1.82 -1.53 15.52
C SER A 114 1.61 -0.24 16.32
N ASP A 115 2.70 0.45 16.62
CA ASP A 115 2.66 1.72 17.37
C ASP A 115 2.26 2.95 16.51
N GLY A 116 1.94 2.77 15.23
CA GLY A 116 1.43 3.82 14.35
C GLY A 116 2.47 4.87 13.92
N LYS A 117 3.75 4.61 14.12
CA LYS A 117 4.82 5.50 13.66
C LYS A 117 4.99 5.42 12.15
N LEU A 118 4.98 6.57 11.49
CA LEU A 118 5.21 6.71 10.05
C LEU A 118 6.63 7.22 9.77
N ASN A 119 7.63 6.52 10.30
CA ASN A 119 9.02 6.92 10.14
C ASN A 119 9.68 6.12 9.01
N THR A 120 10.42 6.82 8.16
CA THR A 120 11.28 6.21 7.16
C THR A 120 12.65 6.90 7.15
N LEU A 121 13.69 6.13 6.91
CA LEU A 121 15.04 6.64 6.65
C LEU A 121 15.32 6.77 5.15
N ILE A 122 14.37 6.41 4.30
CA ILE A 122 14.52 6.45 2.85
C ILE A 122 14.47 7.91 2.40
N LYS A 123 15.50 8.33 1.68
CA LYS A 123 15.50 9.61 0.95
C LYS A 123 14.61 9.44 -0.28
N ASP A 124 13.63 10.33 -0.41
CA ASP A 124 12.64 10.26 -1.49
C ASP A 124 12.76 11.50 -2.41
N PRO A 125 13.62 11.45 -3.42
CA PRO A 125 13.83 12.58 -4.31
C PRO A 125 12.66 12.83 -5.27
N VAL A 126 11.66 11.94 -5.33
CA VAL A 126 10.54 12.02 -6.28
C VAL A 126 9.18 12.24 -5.60
N GLY A 127 9.14 12.47 -4.28
CA GLY A 127 7.94 12.85 -3.55
C GLY A 127 6.96 11.71 -3.22
N ARG A 128 7.36 10.44 -3.28
CA ARG A 128 6.50 9.28 -2.97
C ARG A 128 6.04 9.27 -1.52
N ASN A 129 6.94 9.53 -0.59
CA ASN A 129 6.60 9.58 0.84
C ASN A 129 5.55 10.66 1.12
N ARG A 130 5.71 11.81 0.50
CA ARG A 130 4.75 12.90 0.60
C ARG A 130 3.38 12.49 0.05
N LYS A 131 3.33 11.83 -1.13
CA LYS A 131 2.08 11.36 -1.72
C LYS A 131 1.39 10.30 -0.86
N VAL A 132 2.13 9.39 -0.23
CA VAL A 132 1.57 8.42 0.73
C VAL A 132 0.87 9.13 1.90
N LEU A 133 1.50 10.15 2.49
CA LEU A 133 0.91 10.92 3.58
C LEU A 133 -0.33 11.71 3.11
N GLU A 134 -0.30 12.26 1.91
CA GLU A 134 -1.45 12.94 1.30
C GLU A 134 -2.63 11.98 1.13
N ILE A 135 -2.40 10.78 0.61
CA ILE A 135 -3.43 9.75 0.49
C ILE A 135 -3.99 9.38 1.88
N PHE A 136 -3.16 9.26 2.90
CA PHE A 136 -3.64 9.01 4.25
C PHE A 136 -4.55 10.15 4.75
N VAL A 137 -4.17 11.41 4.51
CA VAL A 137 -5.00 12.58 4.88
C VAL A 137 -6.32 12.58 4.09
N GLU A 138 -6.28 12.30 2.80
CA GLU A 138 -7.47 12.17 1.94
C GLU A 138 -8.42 11.06 2.40
N ASN A 139 -7.91 10.08 3.17
CA ASN A 139 -8.66 8.97 3.72
C ASN A 139 -8.91 9.07 5.24
N GLY A 140 -8.68 10.24 5.83
CA GLY A 140 -9.12 10.54 7.20
C GLY A 140 -8.00 10.65 8.23
N ALA A 141 -6.73 10.61 7.83
CA ALA A 141 -5.64 10.91 8.75
C ALA A 141 -5.57 12.41 9.08
N PRO A 142 -5.04 12.79 10.25
CA PRO A 142 -4.84 14.18 10.63
C PRO A 142 -3.90 14.90 9.66
N LYS A 143 -4.21 16.14 9.33
CA LYS A 143 -3.39 16.95 8.40
C LYS A 143 -1.99 17.26 8.89
N ASP A 144 -1.77 17.19 10.19
CA ASP A 144 -0.47 17.48 10.81
C ASP A 144 0.62 16.47 10.43
N ILE A 145 0.26 15.24 10.03
CA ILE A 145 1.23 14.26 9.53
C ILE A 145 2.01 14.76 8.30
N LEU A 146 1.49 15.77 7.60
CA LEU A 146 2.12 16.35 6.43
C LEU A 146 3.32 17.26 6.76
N TYR A 147 3.42 17.74 8.01
CA TYR A 147 4.46 18.71 8.40
C TYR A 147 5.14 18.41 9.74
N VAL A 148 4.57 17.53 10.56
CA VAL A 148 5.19 17.11 11.81
C VAL A 148 6.38 16.18 11.51
N ASN A 149 7.52 16.44 12.15
CA ASN A 149 8.66 15.56 12.04
C ASN A 149 8.37 14.24 12.77
N LYS A 150 8.63 13.11 12.12
CA LYS A 150 8.31 11.76 12.61
C LYS A 150 6.83 11.61 12.96
N PRO A 151 5.95 11.73 11.95
CA PRO A 151 4.52 11.68 12.17
C PRO A 151 4.09 10.34 12.78
N HIS A 152 3.04 10.40 13.58
CA HIS A 152 2.44 9.27 14.24
C HIS A 152 0.93 9.29 13.96
N ILE A 153 0.38 8.16 13.52
CA ILE A 153 -1.07 7.96 13.39
C ILE A 153 -1.47 6.90 14.40
N GLY A 154 -2.41 7.21 15.30
CA GLY A 154 -2.97 6.21 16.20
C GLY A 154 -3.57 5.03 15.43
N THR A 155 -3.49 3.84 15.99
CA THR A 155 -3.99 2.61 15.33
C THR A 155 -5.48 2.69 14.97
N ASP A 156 -6.27 3.40 15.76
CA ASP A 156 -7.71 3.62 15.49
C ASP A 156 -7.93 4.44 14.22
N ILE A 157 -7.15 5.50 14.06
CA ILE A 157 -7.21 6.35 12.87
C ILE A 157 -6.69 5.57 11.66
N LEU A 158 -5.60 4.82 11.81
CA LEU A 158 -5.02 4.04 10.72
C LEU A 158 -6.01 2.97 10.20
N ARG A 159 -6.74 2.30 11.08
CA ARG A 159 -7.81 1.36 10.68
C ARG A 159 -8.89 2.06 9.84
N THR A 160 -9.29 3.26 10.26
CA THR A 160 -10.25 4.07 9.50
C THR A 160 -9.71 4.46 8.13
N VAL A 161 -8.45 4.88 8.04
CA VAL A 161 -7.78 5.21 6.78
C VAL A 161 -7.76 4.01 5.84
N ILE A 162 -7.38 2.84 6.33
CA ILE A 162 -7.30 1.59 5.54
C ILE A 162 -8.69 1.23 5.00
N ARG A 163 -9.72 1.26 5.85
CA ARG A 163 -11.10 1.03 5.40
C ARG A 163 -11.52 2.01 4.32
N ASN A 164 -11.27 3.30 4.50
CA ASN A 164 -11.64 4.32 3.52
C ASN A 164 -10.88 4.15 2.19
N MET A 165 -9.63 3.69 2.23
CA MET A 165 -8.88 3.33 1.02
C MET A 165 -9.53 2.14 0.30
N ARG A 166 -9.95 1.10 1.04
CA ARG A 166 -10.73 -0.02 0.51
C ARG A 166 -11.98 0.44 -0.20
N GLU A 167 -12.80 1.27 0.47
CA GLU A 167 -14.04 1.80 -0.08
C GLU A 167 -13.80 2.54 -1.41
N LYS A 168 -12.74 3.35 -1.50
CA LYS A 168 -12.38 4.02 -2.75
C LYS A 168 -12.00 3.03 -3.85
N ILE A 169 -11.22 2.00 -3.55
CA ILE A 169 -10.87 0.94 -4.52
C ILE A 169 -12.16 0.33 -5.10
N LEU A 170 -13.13 -0.01 -4.24
CA LEU A 170 -14.42 -0.57 -4.66
C LEU A 170 -15.23 0.41 -5.51
N VAL A 171 -15.31 1.68 -5.10
CA VAL A 171 -16.01 2.75 -5.86
C VAL A 171 -15.39 2.93 -7.24
N TRP A 172 -14.08 2.78 -7.40
CA TRP A 172 -13.39 2.87 -8.68
C TRP A 172 -13.42 1.57 -9.50
N GLY A 173 -14.23 0.59 -9.08
CA GLY A 173 -14.46 -0.66 -9.82
C GLY A 173 -13.43 -1.76 -9.54
N GLY A 174 -12.57 -1.60 -8.54
CA GLY A 174 -11.75 -2.69 -8.02
C GLY A 174 -12.58 -3.71 -7.26
N GLU A 175 -12.02 -4.89 -7.03
CA GLU A 175 -12.57 -5.95 -6.18
C GLU A 175 -11.57 -6.34 -5.11
N ILE A 176 -12.08 -6.71 -3.93
CA ILE A 176 -11.23 -7.18 -2.83
C ILE A 176 -11.87 -8.43 -2.24
N HIS A 177 -11.10 -9.51 -2.21
CA HIS A 177 -11.50 -10.80 -1.64
C HIS A 177 -10.67 -11.07 -0.40
N PHE A 178 -11.34 -11.07 0.75
CA PHE A 178 -10.75 -11.48 2.03
C PHE A 178 -10.92 -12.98 2.23
N HIS A 179 -10.20 -13.55 3.21
CA HIS A 179 -10.16 -14.98 3.47
C HIS A 179 -9.83 -15.79 2.20
N THR A 180 -8.98 -15.21 1.35
CA THR A 180 -8.69 -15.74 0.02
C THR A 180 -7.18 -15.84 -0.19
N GLN A 181 -6.68 -17.06 -0.29
CA GLN A 181 -5.27 -17.35 -0.44
C GLN A 181 -4.92 -17.78 -1.86
N MET A 182 -3.96 -17.10 -2.50
CA MET A 182 -3.39 -17.60 -3.75
C MET A 182 -2.59 -18.87 -3.50
N THR A 183 -2.98 -19.96 -4.15
CA THR A 183 -2.34 -21.28 -4.00
C THR A 183 -1.47 -21.68 -5.18
N GLU A 184 -1.68 -21.11 -6.37
CA GLU A 184 -0.91 -21.45 -7.56
C GLU A 184 -0.82 -20.28 -8.54
N VAL A 185 0.31 -20.17 -9.24
CA VAL A 185 0.47 -19.32 -10.44
C VAL A 185 0.45 -20.21 -11.67
N LEU A 186 -0.38 -19.85 -12.65
CA LEU A 186 -0.57 -20.57 -13.89
C LEU A 186 0.21 -19.90 -15.03
N PHE A 187 0.97 -20.71 -15.77
CA PHE A 187 1.76 -20.24 -16.89
C PHE A 187 1.28 -20.86 -18.21
N THR A 188 1.54 -20.16 -19.31
CA THR A 188 1.39 -20.73 -20.66
C THR A 188 2.47 -21.78 -20.90
N GLU A 189 2.14 -22.87 -21.60
CA GLU A 189 3.06 -24.00 -21.81
C GLU A 189 4.38 -23.61 -22.52
N ASN A 190 4.29 -22.78 -23.56
CA ASN A 190 5.42 -22.52 -24.45
C ASN A 190 6.24 -21.28 -24.09
N THR A 191 5.67 -20.29 -23.39
CA THR A 191 6.32 -18.98 -23.19
C THR A 191 6.58 -18.63 -21.74
N ARG A 192 6.08 -19.43 -20.80
CA ARG A 192 6.08 -19.14 -19.36
C ARG A 192 5.50 -17.74 -19.01
N ARG A 193 4.61 -17.22 -19.83
CA ARG A 193 3.86 -16.03 -19.49
C ARG A 193 2.76 -16.41 -18.50
N ILE A 194 2.47 -15.53 -17.57
CA ILE A 194 1.34 -15.71 -16.64
C ILE A 194 0.05 -15.71 -17.46
N ARG A 195 -0.80 -16.72 -17.21
CA ARG A 195 -2.16 -16.82 -17.80
C ARG A 195 -3.27 -16.72 -16.75
N GLY A 196 -2.90 -16.87 -15.47
CA GLY A 196 -3.86 -16.84 -14.36
C GLY A 196 -3.24 -17.27 -13.04
N ILE A 197 -4.09 -17.35 -12.05
CA ILE A 197 -3.79 -17.89 -10.72
C ILE A 197 -4.90 -18.82 -10.26
N VAL A 198 -4.58 -19.72 -9.31
CA VAL A 198 -5.57 -20.44 -8.52
C VAL A 198 -5.56 -19.84 -7.11
N TYR A 199 -6.72 -19.62 -6.56
CA TYR A 199 -6.90 -19.21 -5.18
C TYR A 199 -7.88 -20.13 -4.44
N GLU A 200 -7.79 -20.15 -3.13
CA GLU A 200 -8.71 -20.88 -2.26
C GLU A 200 -9.48 -19.87 -1.39
N ASP A 201 -10.80 -19.97 -1.40
CA ASP A 201 -11.65 -19.35 -0.38
C ASP A 201 -11.51 -20.15 0.92
N LEU A 202 -10.85 -19.58 1.92
CA LEU A 202 -10.52 -20.28 3.16
C LEU A 202 -11.73 -20.59 4.04
N LEU A 203 -12.86 -19.90 3.82
CA LEU A 203 -14.10 -20.15 4.55
C LEU A 203 -14.88 -21.31 3.93
N LYS A 204 -14.97 -21.37 2.62
CA LYS A 204 -15.70 -22.42 1.86
C LYS A 204 -14.84 -23.63 1.57
N LYS A 205 -13.51 -23.50 1.60
CA LYS A 205 -12.54 -24.52 1.17
C LYS A 205 -12.68 -24.89 -0.31
N GLU A 206 -13.07 -23.93 -1.12
CA GLU A 206 -13.24 -24.06 -2.55
C GLU A 206 -12.09 -23.37 -3.29
N LYS A 207 -11.64 -24.00 -4.37
CA LYS A 207 -10.61 -23.43 -5.25
C LYS A 207 -11.23 -22.93 -6.53
N GLU A 208 -10.79 -21.75 -6.93
CA GLU A 208 -11.21 -21.09 -8.16
C GLU A 208 -10.01 -20.57 -8.94
N GLU A 209 -10.19 -20.30 -10.22
CA GLU A 209 -9.19 -19.75 -11.13
C GLU A 209 -9.57 -18.32 -11.56
N ILE A 210 -8.61 -17.40 -11.49
CA ILE A 210 -8.74 -16.08 -12.13
C ILE A 210 -7.76 -16.02 -13.29
N GLN A 211 -8.26 -15.71 -14.47
CA GLN A 211 -7.44 -15.43 -15.64
C GLN A 211 -6.84 -14.03 -15.54
N THR A 212 -5.53 -13.95 -15.60
CA THR A 212 -4.81 -12.67 -15.62
C THR A 212 -3.46 -12.81 -16.33
N GLU A 213 -3.06 -11.76 -17.03
CA GLU A 213 -1.71 -11.63 -17.59
C GLU A 213 -0.79 -10.76 -16.70
N THR A 214 -1.36 -10.12 -15.66
CA THR A 214 -0.63 -9.21 -14.78
C THR A 214 -0.89 -9.57 -13.32
N LEU A 215 0.17 -10.05 -12.66
CA LEU A 215 0.16 -10.46 -11.25
C LEU A 215 1.16 -9.62 -10.46
N VAL A 216 0.69 -8.98 -9.40
CA VAL A 216 1.51 -8.28 -8.43
C VAL A 216 1.56 -9.11 -7.15
N LEU A 217 2.75 -9.48 -6.72
CA LEU A 217 2.98 -10.25 -5.51
C LEU A 217 3.41 -9.30 -4.38
N ALA A 218 2.57 -9.13 -3.38
CA ALA A 218 2.81 -8.34 -2.19
C ALA A 218 2.42 -9.10 -0.90
N PRO A 219 2.77 -10.41 -0.77
CA PRO A 219 2.27 -11.28 0.29
C PRO A 219 2.90 -10.99 1.66
N GLY A 220 3.94 -10.13 1.72
CA GLY A 220 4.73 -9.90 2.92
C GLY A 220 5.72 -11.03 3.20
N HIS A 221 6.65 -10.78 4.13
CA HIS A 221 7.77 -11.71 4.41
C HIS A 221 7.35 -13.02 5.10
N SER A 222 6.16 -13.07 5.69
CA SER A 222 5.67 -14.21 6.48
C SER A 222 4.89 -15.23 5.65
N ALA A 223 4.60 -14.98 4.38
CA ALA A 223 3.81 -15.85 3.49
C ALA A 223 4.64 -17.03 2.95
N ARG A 224 5.04 -17.94 3.85
CA ARG A 224 5.97 -19.04 3.56
C ARG A 224 5.44 -19.98 2.47
N GLU A 225 4.15 -20.32 2.52
CA GLU A 225 3.51 -21.18 1.53
C GLU A 225 3.59 -20.57 0.12
N THR A 226 3.34 -19.26 0.02
CA THR A 226 3.47 -18.54 -1.26
C THR A 226 4.90 -18.62 -1.80
N PHE A 227 5.91 -18.39 -0.97
CA PHE A 227 7.31 -18.50 -1.40
C PHE A 227 7.70 -19.92 -1.78
N ALA A 228 7.24 -20.95 -1.04
CA ALA A 228 7.47 -22.34 -1.37
C ALA A 228 6.86 -22.70 -2.74
N MET A 229 5.61 -22.32 -2.98
CA MET A 229 4.94 -22.51 -4.26
C MET A 229 5.67 -21.82 -5.42
N LEU A 230 6.11 -20.57 -5.23
CA LEU A 230 6.87 -19.84 -6.26
C LEU A 230 8.21 -20.51 -6.57
N PHE A 231 8.89 -21.03 -5.54
CA PHE A 231 10.14 -21.77 -5.69
C PHE A 231 9.92 -23.08 -6.47
N GLU A 232 8.90 -23.88 -6.12
CA GLU A 232 8.53 -25.10 -6.84
C GLU A 232 8.18 -24.83 -8.31
N LYS A 233 7.50 -23.72 -8.59
CA LYS A 233 7.19 -23.25 -9.94
C LYS A 233 8.40 -22.65 -10.66
N LYS A 234 9.58 -22.61 -10.03
CA LYS A 234 10.82 -22.04 -10.59
C LYS A 234 10.66 -20.58 -11.03
N VAL A 235 9.90 -19.80 -10.26
CA VAL A 235 9.83 -18.35 -10.41
C VAL A 235 11.13 -17.76 -9.87
N PRO A 236 11.87 -16.94 -10.62
CA PRO A 236 13.07 -16.27 -10.11
C PRO A 236 12.70 -15.34 -8.94
N MET A 237 13.44 -15.46 -7.83
CA MET A 237 13.23 -14.66 -6.60
C MET A 237 14.57 -14.05 -6.15
#